data_bcf6dcadda8763961d2fab0552de1401
#
_entry.id   bcf6dcadda8763961d2fab0552de1401
#
_cell.length_a   1.000
_cell.length_b   1.000
_cell.length_c   1.000
_cell.angle_alpha   90.00
_cell.angle_beta   90.00
_cell.angle_gamma   90.00
#
_symmetry.space_group_name_H-M   'P 1'
#
loop_
_entity.id
_entity.type
_entity.pdbx_description
1 polymer ?
#
loop_
_entity_poly.entity_id
_entity_poly.type
_entity_poly.pdbx_seq_one_letter_code
_entity_poly.pdbx_strand_id
1 'polypeptide(L)'
;MNIEWIRIIIDYLSVSNKKEKNMEIIFPIIISSVASASYYKYKDVVSTLKIFTEQLLNITSVLIGFTGILVTLFLTTENKNIKSLREKETEKFLYGKKVTLFDLLHILFTYALLNELILLLILLFNQYIRGLFYSKEISFVGLFLEIFMILNIIFSMMRGVNNLYWIFKKR
;
A
#
# COMPACT_ATOMS: atom_id res chain seq x y z
N MET A 1 -0.97 -24.98 2.87
CA MET A 1 -0.82 -23.56 3.29
C MET A 1 -1.64 -22.72 2.33
N ASN A 2 -2.78 -22.19 2.78
CA ASN A 2 -3.64 -21.37 1.93
C ASN A 2 -2.92 -20.06 1.59
N ILE A 3 -2.71 -19.82 0.29
CA ILE A 3 -2.00 -18.64 -0.20
C ILE A 3 -3.05 -17.52 -0.46
N GLU A 4 -3.95 -17.32 0.49
CA GLU A 4 -5.07 -16.36 0.34
C GLU A 4 -4.61 -14.91 0.22
N TRP A 5 -3.49 -14.57 0.87
CA TRP A 5 -2.91 -13.22 0.75
C TRP A 5 -2.43 -12.89 -0.68
N ILE A 6 -1.96 -13.89 -1.46
CA ILE A 6 -1.62 -13.70 -2.87
C ILE A 6 -2.86 -13.33 -3.69
N ARG A 7 -4.03 -13.88 -3.32
CA ARG A 7 -5.29 -13.55 -3.98
C ARG A 7 -5.65 -12.07 -3.84
N ILE A 8 -5.38 -11.46 -2.69
CA ILE A 8 -5.59 -10.01 -2.48
C ILE A 8 -4.77 -9.20 -3.50
N ILE A 9 -3.51 -9.58 -3.73
CA ILE A 9 -2.64 -8.92 -4.70
C ILE A 9 -3.17 -9.13 -6.13
N ILE A 10 -3.59 -10.35 -6.48
CA ILE A 10 -4.14 -10.68 -7.80
C ILE A 10 -5.43 -9.89 -8.05
N ASP A 11 -6.34 -9.85 -7.09
CA ASP A 11 -7.61 -9.13 -7.18
C ASP A 11 -7.36 -7.64 -7.37
N TYR A 12 -6.44 -7.04 -6.60
CA TYR A 12 -6.02 -5.65 -6.75
C TYR A 12 -5.45 -5.36 -8.15
N LEU A 13 -4.55 -6.22 -8.64
CA LEU A 13 -3.98 -6.07 -9.97
C LEU A 13 -5.02 -6.26 -11.09
N SER A 14 -6.01 -7.12 -10.87
CA SER A 14 -7.08 -7.39 -11.84
C SER A 14 -8.05 -6.22 -11.99
N VAL A 15 -8.41 -5.57 -10.87
CA VAL A 15 -9.29 -4.39 -10.90
C VAL A 15 -8.56 -3.09 -11.25
N SER A 16 -7.22 -3.09 -11.28
CA SER A 16 -6.42 -1.92 -11.60
C SER A 16 -6.18 -1.81 -13.11
N ASN A 17 -6.49 -0.66 -13.71
CA ASN A 17 -6.18 -0.39 -15.10
C ASN A 17 -4.69 -0.02 -15.30
N LYS A 18 -4.24 0.09 -16.56
CA LYS A 18 -2.84 0.39 -16.90
C LYS A 18 -2.36 1.71 -16.29
N LYS A 19 -3.21 2.75 -16.27
CA LYS A 19 -2.86 4.06 -15.71
C LYS A 19 -2.70 4.00 -14.20
N GLU A 20 -3.59 3.29 -13.51
CA GLU A 20 -3.52 3.07 -12.07
C GLU A 20 -2.26 2.28 -11.68
N LYS A 21 -1.95 1.19 -12.41
CA LYS A 21 -0.70 0.42 -12.20
C LYS A 21 0.55 1.26 -12.40
N ASN A 22 0.57 2.11 -13.42
CA ASN A 22 1.70 3.00 -13.65
C ASN A 22 1.91 3.96 -12.47
N MET A 23 0.86 4.56 -11.96
CA MET A 23 0.93 5.49 -10.84
C MET A 23 1.28 4.81 -9.51
N GLU A 24 0.78 3.59 -9.27
CA GLU A 24 0.89 2.92 -7.97
C GLU A 24 2.09 1.96 -7.89
N ILE A 25 2.66 1.55 -9.02
CA ILE A 25 3.79 0.61 -9.07
C ILE A 25 4.99 1.25 -9.78
N ILE A 26 4.83 1.68 -11.04
CA ILE A 26 5.97 2.15 -11.85
C ILE A 26 6.53 3.46 -11.28
N PHE A 27 5.68 4.42 -10.94
CA PHE A 27 6.11 5.71 -10.40
C PHE A 27 6.83 5.58 -9.03
N PRO A 28 6.33 4.80 -8.04
CA PRO A 28 7.09 4.46 -6.85
C PRO A 28 8.45 3.80 -7.12
N ILE A 29 8.54 2.87 -8.08
CA ILE A 29 9.83 2.23 -8.45
C ILE A 29 10.82 3.30 -8.93
N ILE A 30 10.41 4.22 -9.80
CA ILE A 30 11.28 5.27 -10.31
C ILE A 30 11.76 6.18 -9.18
N ILE A 31 10.85 6.67 -8.34
CA ILE A 31 11.20 7.57 -7.23
C ILE A 31 12.14 6.88 -6.24
N SER A 32 11.82 5.66 -5.82
CA SER A 32 12.64 4.91 -4.86
C SER A 32 14.02 4.61 -5.42
N SER A 33 14.11 4.28 -6.71
CA SER A 33 15.41 4.06 -7.39
C SER A 33 16.27 5.32 -7.41
N VAL A 34 15.69 6.45 -7.81
CA VAL A 34 16.41 7.75 -7.86
C VAL A 34 16.82 8.20 -6.46
N ALA A 35 15.92 8.12 -5.49
CA ALA A 35 16.20 8.52 -4.12
C ALA A 35 17.33 7.65 -3.52
N SER A 36 17.21 6.33 -3.59
CA SER A 36 18.21 5.41 -3.02
C SER A 36 19.56 5.54 -3.70
N ALA A 37 19.59 5.71 -5.03
CA ALA A 37 20.84 5.95 -5.78
C ALA A 37 21.50 7.28 -5.38
N SER A 38 20.72 8.33 -5.14
CA SER A 38 21.22 9.62 -4.69
C SER A 38 21.87 9.52 -3.30
N TYR A 39 21.21 8.84 -2.36
CA TYR A 39 21.79 8.62 -1.02
C TYR A 39 23.02 7.73 -1.05
N TYR A 40 23.04 6.70 -1.92
CA TYR A 40 24.19 5.83 -2.10
C TYR A 40 25.41 6.59 -2.60
N LYS A 41 25.23 7.54 -3.52
CA LYS A 41 26.32 8.29 -4.18
C LYS A 41 26.78 9.50 -3.36
N TYR A 42 25.87 10.28 -2.79
CA TYR A 42 26.15 11.61 -2.25
C TYR A 42 26.05 11.72 -0.72
N LYS A 43 25.53 10.72 -0.04
CA LYS A 43 25.32 10.73 1.42
C LYS A 43 25.64 9.36 2.01
N ASP A 44 25.58 9.27 3.33
CA ASP A 44 25.65 8.01 4.05
C ASP A 44 24.30 7.30 4.01
N VAL A 45 24.19 6.32 3.12
CA VAL A 45 22.98 5.50 2.96
C VAL A 45 22.68 4.68 4.21
N VAL A 46 23.70 4.31 5.00
CA VAL A 46 23.54 3.49 6.20
C VAL A 46 22.83 4.28 7.30
N SER A 47 23.33 5.48 7.61
CA SER A 47 22.68 6.35 8.61
C SER A 47 21.30 6.83 8.15
N THR A 48 21.16 7.09 6.84
CA THR A 48 19.86 7.48 6.27
C THR A 48 18.81 6.38 6.42
N LEU A 49 19.15 5.15 6.08
CA LEU A 49 18.25 4.01 6.27
C LEU A 49 17.85 3.88 7.75
N LYS A 50 18.81 4.05 8.67
CA LYS A 50 18.52 3.98 10.12
C LYS A 50 17.43 4.97 10.51
N ILE A 51 17.60 6.23 10.21
CA ILE A 51 16.66 7.29 10.58
C ILE A 51 15.30 7.05 9.89
N PHE A 52 15.33 6.67 8.61
CA PHE A 52 14.11 6.44 7.84
C PHE A 52 13.31 5.26 8.37
N THR A 53 13.95 4.11 8.66
CA THR A 53 13.29 2.94 9.28
C THR A 53 12.62 3.30 10.61
N GLU A 54 13.30 4.05 11.49
CA GLU A 54 12.76 4.46 12.80
C GLU A 54 11.53 5.37 12.65
N GLN A 55 11.54 6.30 11.72
CA GLN A 55 10.39 7.16 11.42
C GLN A 55 9.25 6.37 10.80
N LEU A 56 9.54 5.49 9.84
CA LEU A 56 8.52 4.68 9.17
C LEU A 56 7.85 3.69 10.10
N LEU A 57 8.52 3.13 11.10
CA LEU A 57 7.89 2.25 12.09
C LEU A 57 6.72 2.94 12.78
N ASN A 58 6.90 4.18 13.22
CA ASN A 58 5.84 4.95 13.85
C ASN A 58 4.69 5.25 12.88
N ILE A 59 5.02 5.72 11.67
CA ILE A 59 4.03 6.05 10.63
C ILE A 59 3.23 4.79 10.24
N THR A 60 3.91 3.68 9.97
CA THR A 60 3.27 2.42 9.54
C THR A 60 2.36 1.87 10.63
N SER A 61 2.74 1.95 11.91
CA SER A 61 1.89 1.51 13.02
C SER A 61 0.59 2.29 13.09
N VAL A 62 0.63 3.61 12.87
CA VAL A 62 -0.58 4.46 12.83
C VAL A 62 -1.43 4.12 11.60
N LEU A 63 -0.80 3.92 10.44
CA LEU A 63 -1.52 3.56 9.20
C LEU A 63 -2.25 2.23 9.34
N ILE A 64 -1.60 1.18 9.88
CA ILE A 64 -2.23 -0.13 10.13
C ILE A 64 -3.48 0.02 11.01
N GLY A 65 -3.39 0.82 12.09
CA GLY A 65 -4.54 1.09 12.95
C GLY A 65 -5.69 1.76 12.20
N PHE A 66 -5.40 2.80 11.42
CA PHE A 66 -6.39 3.53 10.63
C PHE A 66 -7.01 2.65 9.54
N THR A 67 -6.19 1.98 8.73
CA THR A 67 -6.66 1.14 7.62
C THR A 67 -7.42 -0.08 8.14
N GLY A 68 -6.97 -0.67 9.25
CA GLY A 68 -7.67 -1.77 9.93
C GLY A 68 -9.07 -1.37 10.41
N ILE A 69 -9.22 -0.16 10.98
CA ILE A 69 -10.53 0.38 11.35
C ILE A 69 -11.40 0.57 10.10
N LEU A 70 -10.87 1.13 9.01
CA LEU A 70 -11.62 1.30 7.76
C LEU A 70 -12.13 -0.04 7.22
N VAL A 71 -11.27 -1.05 7.11
CA VAL A 71 -11.64 -2.39 6.63
C VAL A 71 -12.73 -2.99 7.52
N THR A 72 -12.59 -2.88 8.84
CA THR A 72 -13.57 -3.40 9.79
C THR A 72 -14.91 -2.68 9.65
N LEU A 73 -14.92 -1.34 9.55
CA LEU A 73 -16.14 -0.57 9.34
C LEU A 73 -16.86 -0.96 8.05
N PHE A 74 -16.14 -1.17 6.95
CA PHE A 74 -16.74 -1.64 5.69
C PHE A 74 -17.43 -3.00 5.87
N LEU A 75 -16.85 -3.92 6.66
CA LEU A 75 -17.39 -5.26 6.84
C LEU A 75 -18.57 -5.32 7.83
N THR A 76 -18.57 -4.48 8.87
CA THR A 76 -19.51 -4.58 10.00
C THR A 76 -20.67 -3.58 9.94
N THR A 77 -20.54 -2.49 9.15
CA THR A 77 -21.55 -1.44 9.14
C THR A 77 -22.62 -1.72 8.09
N GLU A 78 -23.88 -1.79 8.53
CA GLU A 78 -25.06 -1.84 7.66
C GLU A 78 -25.83 -0.53 7.76
N ASN A 79 -25.53 0.43 6.90
CA ASN A 79 -26.28 1.67 6.77
C ASN A 79 -26.69 1.94 5.31
N LYS A 80 -27.55 2.95 5.09
CA LYS A 80 -28.04 3.32 3.75
C LYS A 80 -26.88 3.62 2.76
N ASN A 81 -25.77 4.19 3.27
CA ASN A 81 -24.62 4.54 2.45
C ASN A 81 -23.89 3.27 1.98
N ILE A 82 -23.65 2.31 2.86
CA ILE A 82 -23.03 1.03 2.51
C ILE A 82 -23.90 0.24 1.55
N LYS A 83 -25.24 0.21 1.74
CA LYS A 83 -26.16 -0.41 0.78
C LYS A 83 -26.02 0.22 -0.61
N SER A 84 -26.00 1.54 -0.70
CA SER A 84 -25.82 2.24 -1.98
C SER A 84 -24.47 1.95 -2.66
N LEU A 85 -23.39 1.67 -1.89
CA LEU A 85 -22.11 1.25 -2.44
C LEU A 85 -22.16 -0.18 -3.01
N ARG A 86 -22.90 -1.08 -2.37
CA ARG A 86 -23.11 -2.47 -2.82
C ARG A 86 -23.97 -2.57 -4.08
N GLU A 87 -24.90 -1.62 -4.29
CA GLU A 87 -25.77 -1.58 -5.46
C GLU A 87 -25.09 -0.91 -6.67
N LYS A 88 -24.07 -0.07 -6.45
CA LYS A 88 -23.44 0.72 -7.48
C LYS A 88 -22.32 -0.08 -8.16
N GLU A 89 -22.56 -0.51 -9.40
CA GLU A 89 -21.56 -1.16 -10.24
C GLU A 89 -20.49 -0.17 -10.73
N THR A 90 -19.28 -0.67 -10.89
CA THR A 90 -18.16 0.04 -11.53
C THR A 90 -17.96 -0.48 -12.96
N GLU A 91 -17.07 0.15 -13.72
CA GLU A 91 -16.62 -0.35 -15.03
C GLU A 91 -15.56 -1.45 -14.91
N LYS A 92 -15.21 -1.86 -13.68
CA LYS A 92 -14.19 -2.87 -13.41
C LYS A 92 -14.80 -4.27 -13.41
N PHE A 93 -13.99 -5.25 -13.81
CA PHE A 93 -14.38 -6.66 -13.82
C PHE A 93 -13.42 -7.49 -12.97
N LEU A 94 -13.97 -8.42 -12.22
CA LEU A 94 -13.23 -9.43 -11.46
C LEU A 94 -13.89 -10.80 -11.71
N TYR A 95 -13.12 -11.78 -12.15
CA TYR A 95 -13.62 -13.13 -12.49
C TYR A 95 -14.85 -13.11 -13.43
N GLY A 96 -14.87 -12.19 -14.40
CA GLY A 96 -15.96 -12.08 -15.39
C GLY A 96 -17.23 -11.39 -14.87
N LYS A 97 -17.26 -10.92 -13.61
CA LYS A 97 -18.37 -10.18 -13.02
C LYS A 97 -17.99 -8.72 -12.83
N LYS A 98 -18.94 -7.82 -13.00
CA LYS A 98 -18.75 -6.41 -12.64
C LYS A 98 -18.53 -6.28 -11.16
N VAL A 99 -17.55 -5.47 -10.78
CA VAL A 99 -17.19 -5.19 -9.39
C VAL A 99 -18.06 -4.05 -8.89
N THR A 100 -18.70 -4.23 -7.74
CA THR A 100 -19.41 -3.14 -7.09
C THR A 100 -18.42 -2.13 -6.52
N LEU A 101 -18.89 -0.95 -6.21
CA LEU A 101 -18.05 0.06 -5.63
C LEU A 101 -17.59 -0.31 -4.22
N PHE A 102 -18.44 -1.03 -3.49
CA PHE A 102 -18.10 -1.62 -2.19
C PHE A 102 -16.93 -2.62 -2.33
N ASP A 103 -17.03 -3.56 -3.27
CA ASP A 103 -15.99 -4.56 -3.50
C ASP A 103 -14.67 -3.90 -3.92
N LEU A 104 -14.74 -2.88 -4.80
CA LEU A 104 -13.55 -2.13 -5.22
C LEU A 104 -12.84 -1.47 -4.03
N LEU A 105 -13.57 -0.78 -3.17
CA LEU A 105 -13.00 -0.14 -1.98
C LEU A 105 -12.45 -1.16 -0.99
N HIS A 106 -13.17 -2.27 -0.80
CA HIS A 106 -12.71 -3.36 0.05
C HIS A 106 -11.38 -3.94 -0.46
N ILE A 107 -11.26 -4.23 -1.75
CA ILE A 107 -10.02 -4.70 -2.37
C ILE A 107 -8.88 -3.69 -2.16
N LEU A 108 -9.13 -2.40 -2.38
CA LEU A 108 -8.10 -1.35 -2.24
C LEU A 108 -7.59 -1.24 -0.81
N PHE A 109 -8.47 -1.15 0.17
CA PHE A 109 -8.07 -1.01 1.58
C PHE A 109 -7.46 -2.29 2.15
N THR A 110 -7.95 -3.47 1.75
CA THR A 110 -7.34 -4.75 2.15
C THR A 110 -5.95 -4.93 1.56
N TYR A 111 -5.75 -4.50 0.30
CA TYR A 111 -4.42 -4.47 -0.33
C TYR A 111 -3.47 -3.50 0.38
N ALA A 112 -3.94 -2.29 0.73
CA ALA A 112 -3.14 -1.34 1.48
C ALA A 112 -2.73 -1.90 2.84
N LEU A 113 -3.68 -2.47 3.60
CA LEU A 113 -3.43 -3.10 4.90
C LEU A 113 -2.41 -4.25 4.79
N LEU A 114 -2.52 -5.10 3.77
CA LEU A 114 -1.55 -6.17 3.53
C LEU A 114 -0.14 -5.60 3.29
N ASN A 115 -0.01 -4.57 2.47
CA ASN A 115 1.28 -3.93 2.21
C ASN A 115 1.84 -3.20 3.44
N GLU A 116 1.00 -2.61 4.28
CA GLU A 116 1.40 -2.02 5.57
C GLU A 116 1.99 -3.09 6.51
N LEU A 117 1.35 -4.26 6.59
CA LEU A 117 1.86 -5.39 7.38
C LEU A 117 3.19 -5.94 6.83
N ILE A 118 3.32 -6.05 5.49
CA ILE A 118 4.59 -6.45 4.84
C ILE A 118 5.67 -5.40 5.11
N LEU A 119 5.35 -4.11 4.99
CA LEU A 119 6.29 -3.03 5.29
C LEU A 119 6.73 -3.09 6.75
N LEU A 120 5.81 -3.28 7.69
CA LEU A 120 6.16 -3.43 9.10
C LEU A 120 7.16 -4.58 9.33
N LEU A 121 6.95 -5.73 8.69
CA LEU A 121 7.89 -6.85 8.76
C LEU A 121 9.27 -6.49 8.20
N ILE A 122 9.32 -5.78 7.06
CA ILE A 122 10.58 -5.30 6.47
C ILE A 122 11.30 -4.35 7.43
N LEU A 123 10.58 -3.40 8.03
CA LEU A 123 11.13 -2.42 8.96
C LEU A 123 11.71 -3.09 10.22
N LEU A 124 10.97 -4.03 10.81
CA LEU A 124 11.43 -4.82 11.95
C LEU A 124 12.67 -5.66 11.59
N PHE A 125 12.66 -6.28 10.43
CA PHE A 125 13.78 -7.06 9.93
C PHE A 125 15.01 -6.19 9.70
N ASN A 126 14.85 -5.03 9.05
CA ASN A 126 15.94 -4.07 8.86
C ASN A 126 16.49 -3.56 10.20
N GLN A 127 15.62 -3.30 11.18
CA GLN A 127 16.05 -2.89 12.52
C GLN A 127 16.85 -3.97 13.24
N TYR A 128 16.48 -5.24 13.07
CA TYR A 128 17.12 -6.37 13.74
C TYR A 128 18.45 -6.76 13.08
N ILE A 129 18.51 -6.84 11.76
CA ILE A 129 19.72 -7.20 10.99
C ILE A 129 20.79 -6.14 11.11
N ARG A 130 20.43 -4.91 11.43
CA ARG A 130 21.33 -3.78 11.59
C ARG A 130 22.53 -4.05 12.50
N GLY A 131 22.36 -4.92 13.49
CA GLY A 131 23.44 -5.32 14.40
C GLY A 131 24.38 -6.40 13.87
N LEU A 132 24.03 -7.08 12.78
CA LEU A 132 24.72 -8.29 12.31
C LEU A 132 25.43 -8.11 10.97
N PHE A 133 24.82 -7.42 10.00
CA PHE A 133 25.33 -7.36 8.61
C PHE A 133 25.04 -6.00 7.96
N TYR A 134 25.88 -4.99 8.22
CA TYR A 134 25.69 -3.69 7.59
C TYR A 134 26.70 -3.46 6.47
N SER A 135 26.31 -3.76 5.24
CA SER A 135 27.03 -3.26 4.06
C SER A 135 26.24 -2.09 3.42
N LYS A 136 26.96 -1.25 2.67
CA LYS A 136 26.37 -0.13 1.93
C LYS A 136 25.34 -0.60 0.90
N GLU A 137 25.58 -1.77 0.32
CA GLU A 137 24.70 -2.41 -0.68
C GLU A 137 23.39 -2.88 -0.06
N ILE A 138 23.43 -3.54 1.10
CA ILE A 138 22.25 -3.99 1.84
C ILE A 138 21.41 -2.77 2.25
N SER A 139 22.06 -1.71 2.70
CA SER A 139 21.38 -0.46 3.08
C SER A 139 20.71 0.24 1.89
N PHE A 140 21.33 0.18 0.71
CA PHE A 140 20.73 0.67 -0.52
C PHE A 140 19.44 -0.08 -0.87
N VAL A 141 19.48 -1.41 -0.84
CA VAL A 141 18.31 -2.26 -1.12
C VAL A 141 17.21 -2.04 -0.06
N GLY A 142 17.60 -1.96 1.21
CA GLY A 142 16.66 -1.67 2.31
C GLY A 142 15.94 -0.34 2.11
N LEU A 143 16.69 0.73 1.83
CA LEU A 143 16.13 2.07 1.60
C LEU A 143 15.22 2.09 0.36
N PHE A 144 15.62 1.42 -0.72
CA PHE A 144 14.78 1.27 -1.90
C PHE A 144 13.44 0.61 -1.58
N LEU A 145 13.47 -0.52 -0.87
CA LEU A 145 12.26 -1.27 -0.51
C LEU A 145 11.33 -0.45 0.40
N GLU A 146 11.88 0.23 1.41
CA GLU A 146 11.09 1.04 2.33
C GLU A 146 10.42 2.21 1.62
N ILE A 147 11.13 2.95 0.77
CA ILE A 147 10.57 4.06 -0.02
C ILE A 147 9.52 3.55 -1.00
N PHE A 148 9.82 2.45 -1.71
CA PHE A 148 8.88 1.85 -2.66
C PHE A 148 7.58 1.46 -1.98
N MET A 149 7.64 0.72 -0.87
CA MET A 149 6.47 0.21 -0.18
C MET A 149 5.60 1.33 0.39
N ILE A 150 6.19 2.33 1.04
CA ILE A 150 5.40 3.44 1.59
C ILE A 150 4.72 4.26 0.49
N LEU A 151 5.37 4.51 -0.64
CA LEU A 151 4.77 5.20 -1.76
C LEU A 151 3.63 4.39 -2.39
N ASN A 152 3.81 3.07 -2.56
CA ASN A 152 2.76 2.19 -3.07
C ASN A 152 1.52 2.22 -2.16
N ILE A 153 1.69 2.15 -0.84
CA ILE A 153 0.62 2.25 0.15
C ILE A 153 -0.09 3.59 0.01
N ILE A 154 0.63 4.70 0.01
CA ILE A 154 0.05 6.05 -0.09
C ILE A 154 -0.78 6.19 -1.38
N PHE A 155 -0.26 5.80 -2.54
CA PHE A 155 -0.99 5.94 -3.80
C PHE A 155 -2.23 5.05 -3.88
N SER A 156 -2.16 3.82 -3.38
CA SER A 156 -3.33 2.93 -3.33
C SER A 156 -4.42 3.47 -2.38
N MET A 157 -4.04 4.02 -1.23
CA MET A 157 -4.98 4.68 -0.31
C MET A 157 -5.58 5.95 -0.91
N MET A 158 -4.78 6.80 -1.57
CA MET A 158 -5.28 8.00 -2.27
C MET A 158 -6.33 7.64 -3.32
N ARG A 159 -6.15 6.54 -4.06
CA ARG A 159 -7.17 6.05 -5.00
C ARG A 159 -8.46 5.64 -4.28
N GLY A 160 -8.35 4.93 -3.15
CA GLY A 160 -9.49 4.57 -2.32
C GLY A 160 -10.29 5.81 -1.88
N VAL A 161 -9.59 6.80 -1.31
CA VAL A 161 -10.18 8.06 -0.86
C VAL A 161 -10.79 8.85 -2.02
N ASN A 162 -10.11 8.93 -3.17
CA ASN A 162 -10.63 9.62 -4.36
C ASN A 162 -11.93 8.96 -4.87
N ASN A 163 -11.99 7.64 -4.89
CA ASN A 163 -13.22 6.92 -5.25
C ASN A 163 -14.36 7.25 -4.29
N LEU A 164 -14.11 7.28 -2.98
CA LEU A 164 -15.10 7.71 -1.97
C LEU A 164 -15.58 9.15 -2.21
N TYR A 165 -14.66 10.08 -2.44
CA TYR A 165 -14.99 11.48 -2.69
C TYR A 165 -15.98 11.68 -3.86
N TRP A 166 -15.69 11.04 -5.00
CA TRP A 166 -16.55 11.16 -6.18
C TRP A 166 -17.94 10.56 -5.99
N ILE A 167 -18.08 9.58 -5.10
CA ILE A 167 -19.38 9.00 -4.76
C ILE A 167 -20.28 10.00 -4.03
N PHE A 168 -19.69 10.69 -3.04
CA PHE A 168 -20.43 11.65 -2.24
C PHE A 168 -20.71 12.96 -2.98
N LYS A 169 -19.87 13.35 -3.95
CA LYS A 169 -20.06 14.55 -4.75
C LYS A 169 -21.19 14.42 -5.80
N LYS A 170 -21.49 13.22 -6.27
CA LYS A 170 -22.54 12.96 -7.27
C LYS A 170 -23.94 12.83 -6.65
N ARG A 171 -24.09 13.10 -5.36
CA ARG A 171 -25.36 13.31 -4.67
C ARG A 171 -25.68 14.81 -4.63
#